data_2a0e654270a8e6a72765f5191c81c68b
#
_entry.id   2a0e654270a8e6a72765f5191c81c68b
#
_cell.length_a   1.000
_cell.length_b   1.000
_cell.length_c   1.000
_cell.angle_alpha   90.00
_cell.angle_beta   90.00
_cell.angle_gamma   90.00
#
_symmetry.space_group_name_H-M   'P 1'
#
loop_
_entity.id
_entity.type
_entity.pdbx_description
1 polymer ?
#
loop_
_entity_poly.entity_id
_entity_poly.type
_entity_poly.pdbx_seq_one_letter_code
_entity_poly.pdbx_strand_id
1 'polypeptide(L)'
;MRVRFLFLFISFFFLNNSPVLAGDCNTTVTAALTEQLSCADDDSLTVTGSISYNNQNAVLSQKLDGVTITNSGTIQTTTDGNSSAIKAQSSLNLTVTNSGTILAAEDYGIKLIEAEKVTITNEAGGTIKATPASSGSLIAIGGTKMGNCGTCLNESTSSSGIGLTLYNYGTIDADGRTVYGGHASGH
;
A
#
# COMPACT_ATOMS: atom_id res chain seq x y z
N MET A 1 10.48 -61.39 -33.62
CA MET A 1 9.82 -60.11 -33.67
C MET A 1 9.88 -59.52 -32.24
N ARG A 2 10.75 -58.55 -31.98
CA ARG A 2 10.96 -57.99 -30.63
C ARG A 2 10.33 -56.61 -30.61
N VAL A 3 9.22 -56.46 -29.89
CA VAL A 3 8.57 -55.14 -29.64
C VAL A 3 9.33 -54.42 -28.56
N ARG A 4 9.92 -53.27 -28.90
CA ARG A 4 10.52 -52.35 -27.94
C ARG A 4 9.44 -51.35 -27.47
N PHE A 5 9.03 -51.46 -26.21
CA PHE A 5 8.24 -50.46 -25.55
C PHE A 5 9.12 -49.25 -25.23
N LEU A 6 8.84 -48.15 -25.89
CA LEU A 6 9.41 -46.84 -25.59
C LEU A 6 8.56 -46.17 -24.49
N PHE A 7 9.09 -46.18 -23.25
CA PHE A 7 8.47 -45.43 -22.17
C PHE A 7 8.78 -43.93 -22.37
N LEU A 8 7.76 -43.18 -22.77
CA LEU A 8 7.82 -41.73 -22.83
C LEU A 8 7.59 -41.19 -21.40
N PHE A 9 8.68 -40.77 -20.73
CA PHE A 9 8.60 -40.04 -19.47
C PHE A 9 8.09 -38.62 -19.77
N ILE A 10 6.79 -38.35 -19.56
CA ILE A 10 6.25 -37.01 -19.52
C ILE A 10 6.57 -36.49 -18.12
N SER A 11 7.64 -35.71 -18.01
CA SER A 11 7.90 -34.87 -16.82
C SER A 11 6.82 -33.77 -16.74
N PHE A 12 5.81 -34.01 -15.94
CA PHE A 12 4.91 -32.94 -15.50
C PHE A 12 5.71 -32.02 -14.57
N PHE A 13 6.20 -30.92 -15.12
CA PHE A 13 6.59 -29.77 -14.32
C PHE A 13 5.31 -29.20 -13.70
N PHE A 14 4.98 -29.62 -12.48
CA PHE A 14 4.08 -28.88 -11.63
C PHE A 14 4.79 -27.57 -11.27
N LEU A 15 4.51 -26.52 -12.02
CA LEU A 15 4.66 -25.16 -11.53
C LEU A 15 3.77 -25.07 -10.29
N ASN A 16 4.38 -25.18 -9.12
CA ASN A 16 3.73 -24.84 -7.86
C ASN A 16 3.48 -23.32 -7.85
N ASN A 17 2.51 -22.86 -8.63
CA ASN A 17 1.83 -21.63 -8.36
C ASN A 17 0.96 -21.91 -7.13
N SER A 18 1.53 -21.79 -5.94
CA SER A 18 0.72 -21.65 -4.75
C SER A 18 -0.15 -20.42 -4.99
N PRO A 19 -1.49 -20.55 -4.95
CA PRO A 19 -2.33 -19.36 -4.97
C PRO A 19 -1.90 -18.55 -3.75
N VAL A 20 -1.31 -17.37 -3.99
CA VAL A 20 -1.18 -16.38 -2.94
C VAL A 20 -2.62 -16.06 -2.58
N LEU A 21 -3.05 -16.45 -1.37
CA LEU A 21 -4.35 -16.02 -0.87
C LEU A 21 -4.32 -14.49 -0.89
N ALA A 22 -5.21 -13.91 -1.70
CA ALA A 22 -5.45 -12.48 -1.66
C ALA A 22 -5.73 -12.12 -0.19
N GLY A 23 -4.87 -11.29 0.39
CA GLY A 23 -5.15 -10.77 1.72
C GLY A 23 -4.04 -10.82 2.76
N ASP A 24 -2.95 -11.53 2.55
CA ASP A 24 -1.89 -11.60 3.57
C ASP A 24 -0.75 -10.62 3.24
N CYS A 25 -0.64 -9.56 4.05
CA CYS A 25 0.45 -8.61 3.97
C CYS A 25 1.73 -9.08 4.71
N ASN A 26 1.69 -10.14 5.48
CA ASN A 26 2.88 -10.66 6.16
C ASN A 26 3.73 -11.47 5.17
N THR A 27 4.23 -10.80 4.13
CA THR A 27 4.87 -11.45 3.00
C THR A 27 5.94 -10.59 2.33
N THR A 28 6.76 -11.23 1.51
CA THR A 28 7.70 -10.56 0.60
C THR A 28 7.26 -10.77 -0.85
N VAL A 29 6.89 -9.68 -1.52
CA VAL A 29 6.52 -9.67 -2.94
C VAL A 29 7.76 -9.45 -3.77
N THR A 30 8.28 -10.50 -4.41
CA THR A 30 9.50 -10.45 -5.26
C THR A 30 9.19 -10.46 -6.75
N ALA A 31 7.98 -10.86 -7.14
CA ALA A 31 7.49 -10.90 -8.52
C ALA A 31 6.34 -9.91 -8.73
N ALA A 32 5.79 -9.88 -9.93
CA ALA A 32 4.60 -9.06 -10.21
C ALA A 32 3.35 -9.72 -9.61
N LEU A 33 2.61 -8.94 -8.82
CA LEU A 33 1.33 -9.30 -8.23
C LEU A 33 0.25 -8.38 -8.78
N THR A 34 -0.89 -8.93 -9.19
CA THR A 34 -2.02 -8.18 -9.76
C THR A 34 -3.27 -8.24 -8.90
N GLU A 35 -3.08 -8.46 -7.60
CA GLU A 35 -4.14 -8.58 -6.61
C GLU A 35 -3.97 -7.53 -5.52
N GLN A 36 -5.08 -7.19 -4.84
CA GLN A 36 -5.03 -6.35 -3.65
C GLN A 36 -4.46 -7.14 -2.47
N LEU A 37 -3.56 -6.53 -1.73
CA LEU A 37 -3.16 -7.02 -0.42
C LEU A 37 -3.95 -6.31 0.68
N SER A 38 -4.54 -7.10 1.58
CA SER A 38 -5.20 -6.60 2.79
C SER A 38 -4.40 -7.05 4.00
N CYS A 39 -3.96 -6.09 4.80
CA CYS A 39 -3.13 -6.38 5.97
C CYS A 39 -3.96 -6.77 7.18
N ALA A 40 -3.33 -7.45 8.13
CA ALA A 40 -3.77 -7.69 9.51
C ALA A 40 -2.90 -6.90 10.50
N ASP A 41 -3.22 -6.99 11.79
CA ASP A 41 -2.41 -6.34 12.83
C ASP A 41 -0.98 -6.89 12.84
N ASP A 42 -0.01 -6.01 13.05
CA ASP A 42 1.42 -6.32 13.11
C ASP A 42 2.02 -6.92 11.83
N ASP A 43 1.28 -6.89 10.71
CA ASP A 43 1.79 -7.39 9.43
C ASP A 43 2.99 -6.60 8.94
N SER A 44 3.91 -7.32 8.29
CA SER A 44 5.09 -6.77 7.64
C SER A 44 5.14 -7.13 6.15
N LEU A 45 4.85 -6.15 5.30
CA LEU A 45 4.92 -6.26 3.85
C LEU A 45 6.27 -5.75 3.34
N THR A 46 6.98 -6.59 2.61
CA THR A 46 8.18 -6.18 1.86
C THR A 46 7.92 -6.32 0.36
N VAL A 47 8.10 -5.25 -0.40
CA VAL A 47 7.92 -5.24 -1.85
C VAL A 47 9.26 -4.94 -2.52
N THR A 48 9.82 -5.92 -3.22
CA THR A 48 11.01 -5.79 -4.07
C THR A 48 10.66 -5.96 -5.55
N GLY A 49 9.54 -6.61 -5.84
CA GLY A 49 8.92 -6.74 -7.15
C GLY A 49 7.90 -5.65 -7.41
N SER A 50 6.70 -6.03 -7.84
CA SER A 50 5.62 -5.05 -8.06
C SER A 50 4.27 -5.55 -7.59
N ILE A 51 3.46 -4.62 -7.06
CA ILE A 51 2.02 -4.80 -6.86
C ILE A 51 1.34 -3.80 -7.79
N SER A 52 0.53 -4.30 -8.73
CA SER A 52 -0.18 -3.49 -9.71
C SER A 52 -1.65 -3.90 -9.72
N TYR A 53 -2.49 -3.13 -9.07
CA TYR A 53 -3.90 -3.45 -8.96
C TYR A 53 -4.77 -2.45 -9.71
N ASN A 54 -5.79 -2.95 -10.40
CA ASN A 54 -6.56 -2.15 -11.36
C ASN A 54 -8.00 -1.87 -10.94
N ASN A 55 -8.41 -2.17 -9.72
CA ASN A 55 -9.84 -2.08 -9.38
C ASN A 55 -10.11 -1.33 -8.05
N GLN A 56 -9.14 -1.29 -7.16
CA GLN A 56 -9.22 -0.64 -5.85
C GLN A 56 -7.82 -0.27 -5.36
N ASN A 57 -7.64 -0.14 -4.05
CA ASN A 57 -6.33 0.12 -3.47
C ASN A 57 -5.40 -1.09 -3.64
N ALA A 58 -4.14 -0.88 -3.98
CA ALA A 58 -3.19 -1.98 -4.13
C ALA A 58 -2.84 -2.60 -2.77
N VAL A 59 -2.65 -1.77 -1.74
CA VAL A 59 -2.47 -2.22 -0.35
C VAL A 59 -3.51 -1.54 0.54
N LEU A 60 -4.22 -2.33 1.35
CA LEU A 60 -5.25 -1.87 2.27
C LEU A 60 -4.89 -2.24 3.71
N SER A 61 -4.80 -1.23 4.58
CA SER A 61 -4.74 -1.35 6.03
C SER A 61 -6.01 -0.73 6.62
N GLN A 62 -6.88 -1.54 7.21
CA GLN A 62 -8.16 -1.04 7.72
C GLN A 62 -8.44 -1.55 9.14
N LYS A 63 -8.56 -0.62 10.09
CA LYS A 63 -8.77 -0.88 11.52
C LYS A 63 -7.66 -1.75 12.13
N LEU A 64 -6.41 -1.42 11.80
CA LEU A 64 -5.24 -2.20 12.14
C LEU A 64 -4.24 -1.41 12.96
N ASP A 65 -3.42 -2.13 13.71
CA ASP A 65 -2.30 -1.60 14.47
C ASP A 65 -0.98 -2.23 14.00
N GLY A 66 0.11 -1.49 14.07
CA GLY A 66 1.48 -2.00 13.91
C GLY A 66 1.90 -2.36 12.47
N VAL A 67 1.10 -2.09 11.45
CA VAL A 67 1.44 -2.48 10.06
C VAL A 67 2.71 -1.78 9.58
N THR A 68 3.63 -2.56 9.02
CA THR A 68 4.88 -2.07 8.42
C THR A 68 4.93 -2.40 6.93
N ILE A 69 5.21 -1.40 6.09
CA ILE A 69 5.37 -1.55 4.63
C ILE A 69 6.75 -1.05 4.23
N THR A 70 7.56 -1.94 3.66
CA THR A 70 8.88 -1.61 3.09
C THR A 70 8.82 -1.82 1.58
N ASN A 71 8.95 -0.75 0.80
CA ASN A 71 8.90 -0.79 -0.65
C ASN A 71 10.24 -0.37 -1.28
N SER A 72 10.88 -1.28 -1.99
CA SER A 72 12.01 -1.01 -2.89
C SER A 72 11.67 -1.30 -4.35
N GLY A 73 10.48 -1.81 -4.62
CA GLY A 73 9.95 -2.10 -5.94
C GLY A 73 8.87 -1.08 -6.36
N THR A 74 7.70 -1.58 -6.79
CA THR A 74 6.59 -0.72 -7.22
C THR A 74 5.28 -1.15 -6.55
N ILE A 75 4.57 -0.19 -5.97
CA ILE A 75 3.19 -0.35 -5.51
C ILE A 75 2.34 0.64 -6.30
N GLN A 76 1.41 0.16 -7.12
CA GLN A 76 0.64 1.05 -7.99
C GLN A 76 -0.82 0.64 -8.18
N THR A 77 -1.64 1.64 -8.49
CA THR A 77 -2.96 1.45 -9.08
C THR A 77 -2.95 1.96 -10.51
N THR A 78 -3.69 1.31 -11.41
CA THR A 78 -3.64 1.57 -12.86
C THR A 78 -4.95 2.05 -13.46
N THR A 79 -6.04 2.07 -12.69
CA THR A 79 -7.36 2.48 -13.18
C THR A 79 -7.85 3.75 -12.51
N ASP A 80 -8.72 4.42 -13.25
CA ASP A 80 -9.50 5.57 -12.83
C ASP A 80 -10.48 5.18 -11.72
N GLY A 81 -10.63 6.03 -10.73
CA GLY A 81 -11.54 5.85 -9.62
C GLY A 81 -10.87 6.20 -8.27
N ASN A 82 -11.61 6.12 -7.19
CA ASN A 82 -11.12 6.43 -5.85
C ASN A 82 -10.14 5.36 -5.31
N SER A 83 -9.09 5.06 -6.09
CA SER A 83 -8.13 3.99 -5.84
C SER A 83 -6.77 4.54 -5.48
N SER A 84 -6.33 4.30 -4.27
CA SER A 84 -5.03 4.73 -3.77
C SER A 84 -4.01 3.58 -3.85
N ALA A 85 -2.73 3.88 -4.08
CA ALA A 85 -1.73 2.82 -4.06
C ALA A 85 -1.65 2.16 -2.67
N ILE A 86 -1.61 2.98 -1.61
CA ILE A 86 -1.75 2.51 -0.23
C ILE A 86 -2.90 3.26 0.43
N LYS A 87 -3.83 2.53 1.05
CA LYS A 87 -4.90 3.12 1.87
C LYS A 87 -4.80 2.60 3.29
N ALA A 88 -4.70 3.53 4.25
CA ALA A 88 -4.84 3.26 5.66
C ALA A 88 -6.10 3.95 6.19
N GLN A 89 -7.01 3.18 6.75
CA GLN A 89 -8.26 3.68 7.30
C GLN A 89 -8.45 3.18 8.73
N SER A 90 -8.64 4.10 9.68
CA SER A 90 -8.78 3.80 11.12
C SER A 90 -7.60 2.93 11.62
N SER A 91 -6.38 3.27 11.19
CA SER A 91 -5.17 2.50 11.47
C SER A 91 -4.26 3.26 12.43
N LEU A 92 -3.59 2.51 13.32
CA LEU A 92 -2.62 2.99 14.30
C LEU A 92 -1.22 2.51 13.93
N ASN A 93 -0.20 3.30 14.28
CA ASN A 93 1.22 2.90 14.21
C ASN A 93 1.65 2.36 12.83
N LEU A 94 1.04 2.87 11.72
CA LEU A 94 1.46 2.48 10.38
C LEU A 94 2.86 3.05 10.08
N THR A 95 3.76 2.20 9.63
CA THR A 95 5.08 2.60 9.16
C THR A 95 5.24 2.28 7.67
N VAL A 96 5.61 3.27 6.86
CA VAL A 96 5.92 3.09 5.44
C VAL A 96 7.33 3.58 5.16
N THR A 97 8.19 2.70 4.65
CA THR A 97 9.54 3.05 4.15
C THR A 97 9.57 2.81 2.65
N ASN A 98 9.86 3.84 1.86
CA ASN A 98 9.85 3.78 0.40
C ASN A 98 11.18 4.20 -0.19
N SER A 99 11.88 3.27 -0.85
CA SER A 99 13.03 3.54 -1.73
C SER A 99 12.72 3.25 -3.21
N GLY A 100 11.52 2.72 -3.49
CA GLY A 100 11.01 2.42 -4.83
C GLY A 100 9.95 3.42 -5.30
N THR A 101 8.90 2.93 -5.94
CA THR A 101 7.81 3.75 -6.46
C THR A 101 6.48 3.40 -5.81
N ILE A 102 5.76 4.41 -5.33
CA ILE A 102 4.37 4.33 -4.91
C ILE A 102 3.58 5.26 -5.83
N LEU A 103 2.68 4.70 -6.66
CA LEU A 103 2.01 5.44 -7.72
C LEU A 103 0.50 5.17 -7.73
N ALA A 104 -0.30 6.22 -7.66
CA ALA A 104 -1.72 6.16 -7.97
C ALA A 104 -2.01 6.78 -9.33
N ALA A 105 -2.82 6.10 -10.15
CA ALA A 105 -3.32 6.65 -11.41
C ALA A 105 -4.35 7.75 -11.19
N GLU A 106 -5.08 7.68 -10.07
CA GLU A 106 -6.00 8.72 -9.59
C GLU A 106 -6.00 8.68 -8.05
N ASP A 107 -6.63 9.63 -7.39
CA ASP A 107 -6.80 9.74 -5.94
C ASP A 107 -5.47 9.97 -5.20
N TYR A 108 -4.99 9.05 -4.37
CA TYR A 108 -3.81 9.26 -3.51
C TYR A 108 -2.72 8.22 -3.77
N GLY A 109 -1.48 8.63 -3.79
CA GLY A 109 -0.36 7.71 -3.62
C GLY A 109 -0.48 6.98 -2.29
N ILE A 110 -0.59 7.73 -1.18
CA ILE A 110 -0.89 7.18 0.15
C ILE A 110 -2.08 7.94 0.75
N LYS A 111 -3.18 7.25 1.00
CA LYS A 111 -4.41 7.78 1.59
C LYS A 111 -4.56 7.39 3.05
N LEU A 112 -4.69 8.39 3.90
CA LEU A 112 -4.83 8.24 5.35
C LEU A 112 -6.20 8.76 5.79
N ILE A 113 -7.06 7.90 6.33
CA ILE A 113 -8.37 8.26 6.85
C ILE A 113 -8.46 7.84 8.31
N GLU A 114 -8.67 8.80 9.21
CA GLU A 114 -8.74 8.49 10.64
C GLU A 114 -7.52 7.70 11.15
N ALA A 115 -6.34 7.96 10.60
CA ALA A 115 -5.11 7.25 10.95
C ALA A 115 -4.28 8.06 11.96
N GLU A 116 -3.66 7.38 12.92
CA GLU A 116 -2.83 7.99 13.96
C GLU A 116 -1.44 7.36 14.00
N LYS A 117 -0.45 8.15 14.46
CA LYS A 117 0.94 7.72 14.64
C LYS A 117 1.52 7.07 13.37
N VAL A 118 1.16 7.63 12.21
CA VAL A 118 1.69 7.19 10.93
C VAL A 118 3.08 7.77 10.73
N THR A 119 4.03 6.92 10.36
CA THR A 119 5.39 7.33 9.97
C THR A 119 5.62 6.96 8.52
N ILE A 120 5.95 7.93 7.68
CA ILE A 120 6.33 7.71 6.28
C ILE A 120 7.75 8.21 6.09
N THR A 121 8.63 7.33 5.63
CA THR A 121 9.99 7.66 5.21
C THR A 121 10.12 7.41 3.72
N ASN A 122 10.26 8.49 2.93
CA ASN A 122 10.57 8.38 1.51
C ASN A 122 12.08 8.58 1.34
N GLU A 123 12.77 7.49 1.12
CA GLU A 123 14.23 7.42 1.03
C GLU A 123 14.77 8.12 -0.22
N ALA A 124 16.08 8.34 -0.28
CA ALA A 124 16.74 8.86 -1.47
C ALA A 124 16.50 7.91 -2.68
N GLY A 125 15.97 8.47 -3.77
CA GLY A 125 15.53 7.71 -4.95
C GLY A 125 14.10 7.19 -4.90
N GLY A 126 13.46 7.19 -3.74
CA GLY A 126 12.05 6.83 -3.60
C GLY A 126 11.13 7.88 -4.25
N THR A 127 10.05 7.42 -4.86
CA THR A 127 9.03 8.27 -5.49
C THR A 127 7.65 7.94 -4.94
N ILE A 128 6.91 8.96 -4.48
CA ILE A 128 5.50 8.85 -4.11
C ILE A 128 4.73 9.81 -5.01
N LYS A 129 3.86 9.26 -5.86
CA LYS A 129 3.22 10.04 -6.92
C LYS A 129 1.74 9.73 -7.06
N ALA A 130 0.96 10.77 -7.41
CA ALA A 130 -0.38 10.64 -7.97
C ALA A 130 -0.40 11.30 -9.35
N THR A 131 -0.83 10.56 -10.37
CA THR A 131 -0.93 11.05 -11.76
C THR A 131 -2.38 11.14 -12.18
N PRO A 132 -2.78 12.17 -12.93
CA PRO A 132 -4.15 12.28 -13.40
C PRO A 132 -4.41 11.29 -14.54
N ALA A 133 -5.53 10.57 -14.43
CA ALA A 133 -6.12 9.98 -15.62
C ALA A 133 -7.20 10.92 -16.22
N SER A 134 -7.94 11.71 -15.46
CA SER A 134 -8.91 12.64 -16.04
C SER A 134 -9.31 13.86 -15.21
N SER A 135 -9.68 13.87 -13.99
CA SER A 135 -10.17 15.12 -13.36
C SER A 135 -10.35 15.05 -11.84
N GLY A 136 -9.53 14.29 -11.17
CA GLY A 136 -9.61 14.12 -9.73
C GLY A 136 -8.70 15.07 -8.93
N SER A 137 -8.93 15.16 -7.64
CA SER A 137 -7.99 15.79 -6.72
C SER A 137 -6.83 14.84 -6.48
N LEU A 138 -5.70 15.13 -7.10
CA LEU A 138 -4.50 14.32 -7.00
C LEU A 138 -3.70 14.74 -5.79
N ILE A 139 -3.47 13.80 -4.92
CA ILE A 139 -2.71 14.03 -3.69
C ILE A 139 -1.71 12.89 -3.54
N ALA A 140 -0.42 13.21 -3.50
CA ALA A 140 0.59 12.18 -3.33
C ALA A 140 0.46 11.52 -1.94
N ILE A 141 0.37 12.30 -0.89
CA ILE A 141 0.14 11.82 0.48
C ILE A 141 -0.92 12.70 1.13
N GLY A 142 -1.97 12.11 1.66
CA GLY A 142 -2.96 12.88 2.38
C GLY A 142 -4.16 12.07 2.84
N GLY A 143 -5.11 12.77 3.41
CA GLY A 143 -6.33 12.14 3.90
C GLY A 143 -7.17 13.05 4.78
N THR A 144 -8.08 12.46 5.51
CA THR A 144 -9.02 13.16 6.38
C THR A 144 -8.94 12.63 7.81
N LYS A 145 -9.14 13.52 8.80
CA LYS A 145 -9.17 13.19 10.23
C LYS A 145 -7.90 12.44 10.71
N MET A 146 -6.74 12.80 10.20
CA MET A 146 -5.48 12.28 10.72
C MET A 146 -5.26 12.77 12.14
N GLY A 147 -4.79 11.90 13.02
CA GLY A 147 -4.60 12.18 14.44
C GLY A 147 -5.88 12.14 15.28
N ASN A 148 -7.01 11.73 14.68
CA ASN A 148 -8.28 11.53 15.39
C ASN A 148 -8.92 10.24 14.92
N CYS A 149 -8.49 9.13 15.47
CA CYS A 149 -9.08 7.83 15.20
C CYS A 149 -10.18 7.52 16.20
N GLY A 150 -11.38 8.05 15.95
CA GLY A 150 -12.54 7.77 16.80
C GLY A 150 -13.00 6.31 16.80
N THR A 151 -12.41 5.47 15.97
CA THR A 151 -12.79 4.05 15.80
C THR A 151 -11.59 3.08 15.81
N CYS A 152 -10.36 3.56 16.06
CA CYS A 152 -9.23 2.67 16.25
C CYS A 152 -9.34 1.94 17.58
N LEU A 153 -9.42 0.62 17.49
CA LEU A 153 -9.23 -0.36 18.55
C LEU A 153 -9.52 0.15 19.97
N ASN A 154 -10.80 0.25 20.36
CA ASN A 154 -11.29 0.37 21.73
C ASN A 154 -10.59 1.36 22.69
N GLU A 155 -9.73 2.22 22.24
CA GLU A 155 -9.17 3.25 23.11
C GLU A 155 -10.05 4.49 23.08
N SER A 156 -10.90 4.56 24.08
CA SER A 156 -11.78 5.69 24.46
C SER A 156 -10.98 6.91 24.94
N THR A 157 -9.91 7.25 24.28
CA THR A 157 -9.19 8.47 24.60
C THR A 157 -9.13 9.35 23.37
N SER A 158 -9.77 10.50 23.49
CA SER A 158 -9.53 11.64 22.60
C SER A 158 -8.05 12.04 22.70
N SER A 159 -7.18 11.25 22.10
CA SER A 159 -5.78 11.61 22.06
C SER A 159 -5.59 12.63 20.94
N SER A 160 -5.10 13.80 21.31
CA SER A 160 -4.45 14.71 20.37
C SER A 160 -3.17 14.04 19.84
N GLY A 161 -3.34 12.92 19.10
CA GLY A 161 -2.27 12.11 18.59
C GLY A 161 -1.58 12.79 17.42
N ILE A 162 -0.29 12.52 17.26
CA ILE A 162 0.45 12.89 16.05
C ILE A 162 -0.16 12.07 14.90
N GLY A 163 -0.75 12.75 13.91
CA GLY A 163 -1.40 12.06 12.78
C GLY A 163 -0.37 11.46 11.83
N LEU A 164 0.54 12.30 11.34
CA LEU A 164 1.55 11.91 10.34
C LEU A 164 2.90 12.52 10.69
N THR A 165 3.93 11.67 10.68
CA THR A 165 5.33 12.07 10.64
C THR A 165 5.89 11.71 9.26
N LEU A 166 6.40 12.69 8.52
CA LEU A 166 6.93 12.50 7.17
C LEU A 166 8.41 12.89 7.12
N TYR A 167 9.25 11.92 6.76
CA TYR A 167 10.65 12.15 6.39
C TYR A 167 10.77 11.97 4.88
N ASN A 168 11.10 13.05 4.15
CA ASN A 168 11.23 12.97 2.70
C ASN A 168 12.64 13.29 2.25
N TYR A 169 13.33 12.31 1.69
CA TYR A 169 14.65 12.41 1.06
C TYR A 169 14.59 12.13 -0.45
N GLY A 170 13.43 11.72 -0.96
CA GLY A 170 13.14 11.38 -2.34
C GLY A 170 12.21 12.40 -3.02
N THR A 171 11.39 11.91 -3.95
CA THR A 171 10.45 12.71 -4.69
C THR A 171 9.01 12.46 -4.22
N ILE A 172 8.27 13.54 -3.95
CA ILE A 172 6.82 13.51 -3.75
C ILE A 172 6.21 14.43 -4.78
N ASP A 173 5.38 13.89 -5.68
CA ASP A 173 4.87 14.60 -6.85
C ASP A 173 3.37 14.33 -7.06
N ALA A 174 2.62 15.37 -7.36
CA ALA A 174 1.23 15.28 -7.78
C ALA A 174 0.85 16.53 -8.55
N ASP A 175 0.02 16.38 -9.56
CA ASP A 175 -0.49 17.53 -10.35
C ASP A 175 -1.47 18.42 -9.56
N GLY A 176 -1.82 18.03 -8.33
CA GLY A 176 -2.63 18.79 -7.40
C GLY A 176 -1.86 19.18 -6.14
N ARG A 177 -2.04 18.40 -5.07
CA ARG A 177 -1.40 18.64 -3.77
C ARG A 177 -0.40 17.54 -3.46
N THR A 178 0.83 17.89 -3.18
CA THR A 178 1.86 16.91 -2.85
C THR A 178 1.62 16.28 -1.48
N VAL A 179 1.29 17.08 -0.48
CA VAL A 179 0.91 16.63 0.86
C VAL A 179 -0.31 17.42 1.33
N TYR A 180 -1.33 16.70 1.76
CA TYR A 180 -2.57 17.27 2.27
C TYR A 180 -2.90 16.70 3.65
N GLY A 181 -2.72 17.51 4.68
CA GLY A 181 -3.20 17.21 6.02
C GLY A 181 -4.69 17.59 6.10
N GLY A 182 -5.56 16.61 6.28
CA GLY A 182 -6.96 16.87 6.57
C GLY A 182 -7.09 17.67 7.86
N HIS A 183 -8.18 18.46 7.94
CA HIS A 183 -8.52 19.32 9.05
C HIS A 183 -8.36 18.61 10.39
N ALA A 184 -7.35 18.95 11.14
CA ALA A 184 -7.36 18.74 12.57
C ALA A 184 -8.37 19.78 13.13
N SER A 185 -9.59 19.35 13.42
CA SER A 185 -10.48 20.15 14.26
C SER A 185 -9.91 20.10 15.68
N GLY A 186 -8.97 20.98 15.96
CA GLY A 186 -8.57 21.24 17.33
C GLY A 186 -9.76 21.84 18.07
N HIS A 187 -10.10 21.21 19.16
CA HIS A 187 -10.85 21.81 20.27
C HIS A 187 -9.85 22.17 21.37
#